data_9bb2aadd803544a188db24d4b2530956
#
_entry.id   9bb2aadd803544a188db24d4b2530956
#
_cell.length_a   1.000
_cell.length_b   1.000
_cell.length_c   1.000
_cell.angle_alpha   90.00
_cell.angle_beta   90.00
_cell.angle_gamma   90.00
#
_symmetry.space_group_name_H-M   'P 1'
#
loop_
_entity.id
_entity.type
_entity.pdbx_description
1 polymer ?
#
loop_
_entity_poly.entity_id
_entity_poly.type
_entity_poly.pdbx_seq_one_letter_code
_entity_poly.pdbx_strand_id
1 'polypeptide(L)'
;GADYISIMQANLKALKKTTEQEGTEIAAEKEEDTKTVQNGYFEDSAVKDRTLSDYAGEWQSVYPYLKDGTLDQVFDYKAKLTGKMTAAEYKDYYDKGYKTDISNINITDKTMEFVVDGKSKKYTYKYVGKHTLTYSKGNRGVRFMFEATDADAGEYKYVQFSDHNIAPTKAAHFHIFYGGESQEALFNELENWPTYYPSKLTGQEIAQEMLAH
;
A
#
# COMPACT_ATOMS: atom_id res chain seq x y z
N GLY A 1 3.91 -3.01 -11.16
CA GLY A 1 3.81 -1.80 -11.95
C GLY A 1 3.68 -2.10 -13.44
N ALA A 2 3.93 -1.10 -14.26
CA ALA A 2 3.96 -1.26 -15.71
C ALA A 2 4.93 -2.39 -16.11
N ASP A 3 6.06 -2.50 -15.41
CA ASP A 3 7.05 -3.55 -15.63
C ASP A 3 6.50 -4.94 -15.36
N TYR A 4 5.68 -5.10 -14.32
CA TYR A 4 5.04 -6.36 -14.00
C TYR A 4 4.11 -6.84 -15.13
N ILE A 5 3.32 -5.93 -15.67
CA ILE A 5 2.42 -6.22 -16.80
C ILE A 5 3.22 -6.58 -18.05
N SER A 6 4.26 -5.83 -18.37
CA SER A 6 5.14 -6.09 -19.49
C SER A 6 5.82 -7.45 -19.39
N ILE A 7 6.30 -7.81 -18.20
CA ILE A 7 6.91 -9.10 -17.92
C ILE A 7 5.91 -10.23 -18.12
N MET A 8 4.70 -10.09 -17.61
CA MET A 8 3.65 -11.10 -17.80
C MET A 8 3.26 -11.29 -19.25
N GLN A 9 3.12 -10.21 -20.02
CA GLN A 9 2.79 -10.28 -21.44
C GLN A 9 3.92 -10.90 -22.25
N ALA A 10 5.16 -10.55 -21.96
CA ALA A 10 6.34 -11.13 -22.60
C ALA A 10 6.45 -12.62 -22.29
N ASN A 11 6.25 -13.03 -21.05
CA ASN A 11 6.29 -14.43 -20.64
C ASN A 11 5.18 -15.24 -21.31
N LEU A 12 3.97 -14.69 -21.39
CA LEU A 12 2.84 -15.34 -22.07
C LEU A 12 3.12 -15.53 -23.58
N LYS A 13 3.67 -14.50 -24.21
CA LYS A 13 4.03 -14.54 -25.62
C LYS A 13 5.16 -15.54 -25.89
N ALA A 14 6.16 -15.60 -25.02
CA ALA A 14 7.25 -16.53 -25.11
C ALA A 14 6.77 -17.98 -24.94
N LEU A 15 5.91 -18.27 -23.97
CA LEU A 15 5.34 -19.58 -23.73
C LEU A 15 4.61 -20.16 -24.93
N LYS A 16 4.04 -19.33 -25.80
CA LYS A 16 3.37 -19.76 -27.03
C LYS A 16 4.33 -20.22 -28.12
N LYS A 17 5.62 -19.91 -28.00
CA LYS A 17 6.64 -20.15 -29.04
C LYS A 17 7.71 -21.16 -28.62
N THR A 18 7.72 -21.59 -27.37
CA THR A 18 8.84 -22.32 -26.80
C THR A 18 8.56 -23.81 -26.62
N THR A 19 9.65 -24.59 -26.53
CA THR A 19 9.64 -25.98 -26.09
C THR A 19 9.36 -26.06 -24.59
N GLU A 20 9.01 -27.24 -24.07
CA GLU A 20 8.79 -27.44 -22.63
C GLU A 20 9.97 -26.97 -21.77
N GLN A 21 11.21 -27.18 -22.22
CA GLN A 21 12.40 -26.77 -21.50
C GLN A 21 12.52 -25.26 -21.40
N GLU A 22 12.31 -24.55 -22.51
CA GLU A 22 12.31 -23.08 -22.54
C GLU A 22 11.15 -22.53 -21.72
N GLY A 23 9.98 -23.15 -21.79
CA GLY A 23 8.82 -22.80 -20.96
C GLY A 23 9.11 -22.87 -19.47
N THR A 24 9.90 -23.89 -19.03
CA THR A 24 10.31 -24.05 -17.63
C THR A 24 11.27 -22.95 -17.21
N GLU A 25 12.23 -22.60 -18.06
CA GLU A 25 13.18 -21.51 -17.78
C GLU A 25 12.46 -20.16 -17.67
N ILE A 26 11.54 -19.88 -18.57
CA ILE A 26 10.74 -18.65 -18.55
C ILE A 26 9.86 -18.60 -17.31
N ALA A 27 9.28 -19.72 -16.90
CA ALA A 27 8.49 -19.79 -15.66
C ALA A 27 9.35 -19.51 -14.41
N ALA A 28 10.61 -20.00 -14.39
CA ALA A 28 11.54 -19.72 -13.32
C ALA A 28 11.97 -18.25 -13.28
N GLU A 29 12.25 -17.64 -14.44
CA GLU A 29 12.53 -16.21 -14.56
C GLU A 29 11.35 -15.37 -14.09
N LYS A 30 10.12 -15.74 -14.46
CA LYS A 30 8.90 -15.07 -14.00
C LYS A 30 8.75 -15.14 -12.48
N GLU A 31 9.07 -16.26 -11.86
CA GLU A 31 9.04 -16.43 -10.42
C GLU A 31 10.08 -15.54 -9.73
N GLU A 32 11.31 -15.46 -10.26
CA GLU A 32 12.34 -14.55 -9.76
C GLU A 32 11.94 -13.09 -9.93
N ASP A 33 11.40 -12.72 -11.11
CA ASP A 33 10.97 -11.35 -11.41
C ASP A 33 9.83 -10.88 -10.50
N THR A 34 9.01 -11.80 -9.96
CA THR A 34 7.95 -11.45 -9.01
C THR A 34 8.45 -11.37 -7.56
N LYS A 35 9.65 -11.87 -7.26
CA LYS A 35 10.27 -11.82 -5.92
C LYS A 35 11.07 -10.53 -5.73
N THR A 36 10.39 -9.40 -5.79
CA THR A 36 10.97 -8.09 -5.60
C THR A 36 10.74 -7.59 -4.16
N VAL A 37 11.52 -6.60 -3.76
CA VAL A 37 11.32 -5.90 -2.48
C VAL A 37 9.88 -5.39 -2.38
N GLN A 38 9.36 -4.80 -3.45
CA GLN A 38 8.02 -4.25 -3.50
C GLN A 38 6.94 -5.31 -3.29
N ASN A 39 7.19 -6.55 -3.70
CA ASN A 39 6.30 -7.68 -3.49
C ASN A 39 6.52 -8.41 -2.15
N GLY A 40 7.43 -7.93 -1.32
CA GLY A 40 7.66 -8.45 0.02
C GLY A 40 8.79 -9.45 0.14
N TYR A 41 9.75 -9.44 -0.78
CA TYR A 41 10.90 -10.35 -0.77
C TYR A 41 12.19 -9.56 -0.56
N PHE A 42 12.70 -9.58 0.66
CA PHE A 42 13.89 -8.83 1.06
C PHE A 42 14.54 -9.49 2.29
N GLU A 43 15.83 -9.24 2.46
CA GLU A 43 16.56 -9.68 3.65
C GLU A 43 16.27 -8.72 4.82
N ASP A 44 16.31 -9.23 6.05
CA ASP A 44 16.09 -8.42 7.25
C ASP A 44 17.07 -7.23 7.31
N SER A 45 18.31 -7.45 6.91
CA SER A 45 19.35 -6.41 6.92
C SER A 45 19.08 -5.25 5.95
N ALA A 46 18.21 -5.46 4.96
CA ALA A 46 17.83 -4.42 4.00
C ALA A 46 16.79 -3.44 4.57
N VAL A 47 16.11 -3.82 5.65
CA VAL A 47 15.09 -2.97 6.29
C VAL A 47 15.79 -1.92 7.15
N LYS A 48 15.54 -0.64 6.85
CA LYS A 48 16.18 0.49 7.54
C LYS A 48 15.13 1.40 8.15
N ASP A 49 15.51 2.07 9.24
CA ASP A 49 14.66 3.06 9.87
C ASP A 49 14.35 4.20 8.90
N ARG A 50 13.16 4.77 9.05
CA ARG A 50 12.68 5.89 8.24
C ARG A 50 12.28 7.05 9.15
N THR A 51 11.99 8.18 8.54
CA THR A 51 11.51 9.36 9.27
C THR A 51 10.16 9.78 8.73
N LEU A 52 9.44 10.59 9.52
CA LEU A 52 8.14 11.11 9.09
C LEU A 52 8.26 11.96 7.82
N SER A 53 9.43 12.56 7.58
CA SER A 53 9.72 13.33 6.37
C SER A 53 9.50 12.52 5.09
N ASP A 54 9.70 11.21 5.11
CA ASP A 54 9.43 10.34 3.96
C ASP A 54 7.96 10.37 3.55
N TYR A 55 7.08 10.64 4.50
CA TYR A 55 5.62 10.70 4.30
C TYR A 55 5.09 12.13 4.27
N ALA A 56 5.95 13.14 4.27
CA ALA A 56 5.51 14.53 4.26
C ALA A 56 4.76 14.88 2.97
N GLY A 57 3.70 15.66 3.10
CA GLY A 57 2.89 16.11 1.97
C GLY A 57 1.42 16.22 2.30
N GLU A 58 0.64 16.55 1.29
CA GLU A 58 -0.81 16.58 1.36
C GLU A 58 -1.36 15.34 0.67
N TRP A 59 -2.17 14.57 1.38
CA TRP A 59 -2.63 13.25 0.96
C TRP A 59 -4.16 13.17 0.95
N GLN A 60 -4.71 12.45 -0.02
CA GLN A 60 -6.14 12.18 -0.13
C GLN A 60 -6.42 10.68 -0.05
N SER A 61 -7.56 10.35 0.56
CA SER A 61 -8.07 8.97 0.56
C SER A 61 -8.49 8.55 -0.84
N VAL A 62 -8.23 7.29 -1.18
CA VAL A 62 -8.72 6.72 -2.44
C VAL A 62 -10.14 6.16 -2.32
N TYR A 63 -10.69 6.09 -1.11
CA TYR A 63 -12.00 5.49 -0.88
C TYR A 63 -13.14 6.15 -1.68
N PRO A 64 -13.21 7.49 -1.77
CA PRO A 64 -14.24 8.13 -2.60
C PRO A 64 -14.20 7.69 -4.07
N TYR A 65 -13.02 7.42 -4.61
CA TYR A 65 -12.87 6.97 -6.00
C TYR A 65 -13.28 5.52 -6.21
N LEU A 66 -13.20 4.70 -5.18
CA LEU A 66 -13.80 3.38 -5.21
C LEU A 66 -15.33 3.50 -5.24
N LYS A 67 -15.89 4.37 -4.40
CA LYS A 67 -17.34 4.55 -4.27
C LYS A 67 -17.98 5.16 -5.52
N ASP A 68 -17.31 6.08 -6.20
CA ASP A 68 -17.85 6.76 -7.38
C ASP A 68 -17.63 5.98 -8.69
N GLY A 69 -16.97 4.83 -8.63
CA GLY A 69 -16.73 3.98 -9.80
C GLY A 69 -15.45 4.29 -10.57
N THR A 70 -14.68 5.31 -10.19
CA THR A 70 -13.42 5.66 -10.88
C THR A 70 -12.44 4.49 -10.90
N LEU A 71 -12.38 3.71 -9.82
CA LEU A 71 -11.47 2.57 -9.69
C LEU A 71 -12.00 1.27 -10.29
N ASP A 72 -13.20 1.23 -10.84
CA ASP A 72 -13.78 0.01 -11.42
C ASP A 72 -12.90 -0.57 -12.52
N GLN A 73 -12.26 0.27 -13.33
CA GLN A 73 -11.31 -0.13 -14.36
C GLN A 73 -10.12 -0.93 -13.79
N VAL A 74 -9.71 -0.63 -12.56
CA VAL A 74 -8.62 -1.34 -11.87
C VAL A 74 -9.08 -2.75 -11.49
N PHE A 75 -10.30 -2.90 -10.99
CA PHE A 75 -10.84 -4.19 -10.58
C PHE A 75 -11.15 -5.08 -11.78
N ASP A 76 -11.68 -4.50 -12.86
CA ASP A 76 -11.89 -5.21 -14.11
C ASP A 76 -10.57 -5.76 -14.67
N TYR A 77 -9.53 -4.94 -14.65
CA TYR A 77 -8.20 -5.34 -15.09
C TYR A 77 -7.62 -6.46 -14.22
N LYS A 78 -7.69 -6.33 -12.91
CA LYS A 78 -7.20 -7.35 -11.97
C LYS A 78 -7.92 -8.68 -12.17
N ALA A 79 -9.23 -8.65 -12.35
CA ALA A 79 -10.03 -9.85 -12.60
C ALA A 79 -9.57 -10.59 -13.86
N LYS A 80 -9.32 -9.86 -14.93
CA LYS A 80 -8.86 -10.43 -16.22
C LYS A 80 -7.42 -10.95 -16.10
N LEU A 81 -6.58 -10.22 -15.37
CA LEU A 81 -5.16 -10.55 -15.24
C LEU A 81 -4.95 -11.81 -14.41
N THR A 82 -5.60 -11.92 -13.28
CA THR A 82 -5.35 -13.00 -12.30
C THR A 82 -6.28 -14.20 -12.47
N GLY A 83 -7.51 -13.96 -12.90
CA GLY A 83 -8.55 -14.99 -12.97
C GLY A 83 -8.94 -15.58 -11.60
N LYS A 84 -8.46 -14.99 -10.50
CA LYS A 84 -8.69 -15.50 -9.14
C LYS A 84 -10.01 -15.05 -8.54
N MET A 85 -10.44 -13.84 -8.85
CA MET A 85 -11.69 -13.25 -8.38
C MET A 85 -12.35 -12.48 -9.51
N THR A 86 -13.67 -12.30 -9.42
CA THR A 86 -14.39 -11.41 -10.34
C THR A 86 -14.08 -9.95 -9.99
N ALA A 87 -14.42 -9.03 -10.90
CA ALA A 87 -14.28 -7.60 -10.64
C ALA A 87 -15.08 -7.17 -9.41
N ALA A 88 -16.30 -7.69 -9.25
CA ALA A 88 -17.13 -7.41 -8.08
C ALA A 88 -16.50 -7.89 -6.78
N GLU A 89 -15.90 -9.07 -6.78
CA GLU A 89 -15.20 -9.62 -5.62
C GLU A 89 -13.94 -8.79 -5.27
N TYR A 90 -13.18 -8.33 -6.27
CA TYR A 90 -12.07 -7.40 -6.05
C TYR A 90 -12.57 -6.09 -5.45
N LYS A 91 -13.66 -5.54 -5.96
CA LYS A 91 -14.24 -4.29 -5.44
C LYS A 91 -14.64 -4.44 -3.98
N ASP A 92 -15.26 -5.55 -3.59
CA ASP A 92 -15.65 -5.83 -2.21
C ASP A 92 -14.42 -5.92 -1.30
N TYR A 93 -13.37 -6.58 -1.76
CA TYR A 93 -12.12 -6.72 -1.04
C TYR A 93 -11.47 -5.36 -0.78
N TYR A 94 -11.39 -4.51 -1.82
CA TYR A 94 -10.81 -3.17 -1.71
C TYR A 94 -11.72 -2.18 -1.00
N ASP A 95 -13.03 -2.36 -1.06
CA ASP A 95 -13.98 -1.55 -0.25
C ASP A 95 -13.65 -1.70 1.23
N LYS A 96 -13.50 -2.92 1.69
CA LYS A 96 -13.10 -3.19 3.07
C LYS A 96 -11.71 -2.64 3.38
N GLY A 97 -10.77 -2.82 2.45
CA GLY A 97 -9.39 -2.36 2.61
C GLY A 97 -9.27 -0.85 2.71
N TYR A 98 -9.90 -0.13 1.82
CA TYR A 98 -9.78 1.34 1.71
C TYR A 98 -10.68 2.12 2.65
N LYS A 99 -11.68 1.47 3.27
CA LYS A 99 -12.72 2.14 4.04
C LYS A 99 -12.16 3.01 5.15
N THR A 100 -12.54 4.28 5.15
CA THR A 100 -12.12 5.26 6.15
C THR A 100 -13.00 6.49 6.13
N ASP A 101 -13.09 7.16 7.28
CA ASP A 101 -13.74 8.48 7.41
C ASP A 101 -12.73 9.62 7.23
N ILE A 102 -11.44 9.30 7.21
CA ILE A 102 -10.39 10.31 7.07
C ILE A 102 -10.23 10.63 5.58
N SER A 103 -10.73 11.79 5.17
CA SER A 103 -10.68 12.22 3.77
C SER A 103 -9.29 12.64 3.32
N ASN A 104 -8.54 13.28 4.20
CA ASN A 104 -7.23 13.85 3.92
C ASN A 104 -6.31 13.72 5.12
N ILE A 105 -5.02 13.60 4.83
CA ILE A 105 -3.98 13.64 5.85
C ILE A 105 -2.90 14.61 5.36
N ASN A 106 -2.53 15.59 6.20
CA ASN A 106 -1.46 16.53 5.90
C ASN A 106 -0.30 16.22 6.85
N ILE A 107 0.86 15.91 6.30
CA ILE A 107 2.00 15.42 7.07
C ILE A 107 3.18 16.36 6.87
N THR A 108 3.81 16.75 7.97
CA THR A 108 5.08 17.47 7.99
C THR A 108 6.18 16.54 8.54
N ASP A 109 7.36 17.05 8.72
CA ASP A 109 8.45 16.26 9.33
C ASP A 109 8.18 15.90 10.82
N LYS A 110 7.18 16.54 11.46
CA LYS A 110 6.88 16.36 12.89
C LYS A 110 5.42 16.11 13.20
N THR A 111 4.51 16.49 12.31
CA THR A 111 3.07 16.49 12.61
C THR A 111 2.27 15.73 11.57
N MET A 112 1.12 15.18 12.01
CA MET A 112 0.09 14.67 11.11
C MET A 112 -1.23 15.34 11.47
N GLU A 113 -1.93 15.82 10.44
CA GLU A 113 -3.26 16.42 10.55
C GLU A 113 -4.25 15.53 9.82
N PHE A 114 -5.26 15.05 10.55
CA PHE A 114 -6.31 14.18 10.02
C PHE A 114 -7.57 14.99 9.81
N VAL A 115 -8.14 14.91 8.61
CA VAL A 115 -9.37 15.62 8.25
C VAL A 115 -10.53 14.63 8.14
N VAL A 116 -11.56 14.82 8.96
CA VAL A 116 -12.79 14.03 8.97
C VAL A 116 -13.99 14.96 8.92
N ASP A 117 -14.81 14.84 7.89
CA ASP A 117 -16.00 15.69 7.69
C ASP A 117 -15.67 17.20 7.78
N GLY A 118 -14.56 17.59 7.17
CA GLY A 118 -14.11 18.99 7.14
C GLY A 118 -13.50 19.49 8.45
N LYS A 119 -13.40 18.63 9.46
CA LYS A 119 -12.80 18.98 10.76
C LYS A 119 -11.41 18.36 10.86
N SER A 120 -10.44 19.16 11.32
CA SER A 120 -9.04 18.74 11.42
C SER A 120 -8.64 18.47 12.87
N LYS A 121 -7.82 17.43 13.05
CA LYS A 121 -7.12 17.16 14.30
C LYS A 121 -5.64 16.97 13.98
N LYS A 122 -4.78 17.71 14.65
CA LYS A 122 -3.34 17.74 14.38
C LYS A 122 -2.56 17.36 15.64
N TYR A 123 -1.62 16.43 15.47
CA TYR A 123 -0.78 15.96 16.57
C TYR A 123 0.68 15.90 16.14
N THR A 124 1.57 15.96 17.13
CA THR A 124 3.01 15.81 16.94
C THR A 124 3.40 14.36 17.17
N TYR A 125 4.24 13.82 16.28
CA TYR A 125 4.59 12.40 16.29
C TYR A 125 6.09 12.20 16.41
N LYS A 126 6.47 11.11 17.07
CA LYS A 126 7.84 10.62 17.11
C LYS A 126 7.90 9.22 16.48
N TYR A 127 8.99 8.92 15.81
CA TYR A 127 9.25 7.58 15.29
C TYR A 127 9.63 6.64 16.44
N VAL A 128 9.01 5.46 16.49
CA VAL A 128 9.26 4.50 17.57
C VAL A 128 9.78 3.15 17.07
N GLY A 129 10.00 3.00 15.78
CA GLY A 129 10.61 1.79 15.24
C GLY A 129 9.88 1.22 14.04
N LYS A 130 10.28 0.02 13.67
CA LYS A 130 9.75 -0.73 12.53
C LYS A 130 9.44 -2.16 12.97
N HIS A 131 8.47 -2.75 12.30
CA HIS A 131 8.08 -4.14 12.53
C HIS A 131 7.80 -4.84 11.22
N THR A 132 8.39 -6.01 11.02
CA THR A 132 8.20 -6.81 9.81
C THR A 132 7.17 -7.90 10.06
N LEU A 133 6.15 -7.95 9.19
CA LEU A 133 5.13 -8.99 9.19
C LEU A 133 5.46 -9.99 8.09
N THR A 134 5.28 -11.28 8.38
CA THR A 134 5.37 -12.33 7.38
C THR A 134 3.98 -12.87 7.12
N TYR A 135 3.55 -12.81 5.85
CA TYR A 135 2.22 -13.28 5.45
C TYR A 135 2.24 -14.78 5.14
N SER A 136 1.05 -15.39 5.02
CA SER A 136 0.90 -16.82 4.81
C SER A 136 1.61 -17.35 3.57
N LYS A 137 1.80 -16.54 2.53
CA LYS A 137 2.50 -16.92 1.30
C LYS A 137 4.01 -16.75 1.38
N GLY A 138 4.54 -16.30 2.53
CA GLY A 138 5.97 -16.09 2.75
C GLY A 138 6.48 -14.70 2.37
N ASN A 139 5.68 -13.89 1.71
CA ASN A 139 6.01 -12.48 1.47
C ASN A 139 5.88 -11.69 2.76
N ARG A 140 6.60 -10.58 2.85
CA ARG A 140 6.67 -9.77 4.06
C ARG A 140 6.31 -8.32 3.80
N GLY A 141 5.84 -7.64 4.84
CA GLY A 141 5.58 -6.21 4.83
C GLY A 141 6.18 -5.55 6.06
N VAL A 142 6.58 -4.29 5.95
CA VAL A 142 7.14 -3.53 7.05
C VAL A 142 6.17 -2.45 7.47
N ARG A 143 5.91 -2.37 8.78
CA ARG A 143 5.16 -1.29 9.41
C ARG A 143 6.14 -0.34 10.06
N PHE A 144 6.15 0.92 9.64
CA PHE A 144 6.94 1.99 10.27
C PHE A 144 6.05 2.69 11.30
N MET A 145 6.48 2.68 12.55
CA MET A 145 5.64 2.99 13.70
C MET A 145 5.92 4.40 14.24
N PHE A 146 4.85 5.12 14.51
CA PHE A 146 4.90 6.48 15.07
C PHE A 146 3.94 6.57 16.25
N GLU A 147 4.29 7.40 17.22
CA GLU A 147 3.45 7.63 18.40
C GLU A 147 3.27 9.13 18.61
N ALA A 148 2.03 9.56 18.85
CA ALA A 148 1.74 10.94 19.17
C ALA A 148 2.29 11.29 20.55
N THR A 149 2.93 12.46 20.66
CA THR A 149 3.42 12.97 21.94
C THR A 149 2.34 13.71 22.73
N ASP A 150 1.22 14.03 22.06
CA ASP A 150 0.09 14.73 22.66
C ASP A 150 -0.74 13.78 23.52
N ALA A 151 -1.09 14.22 24.74
CA ALA A 151 -1.87 13.40 25.67
C ALA A 151 -3.32 13.16 25.20
N ASP A 152 -3.84 14.02 24.36
CA ASP A 152 -5.23 14.01 23.87
C ASP A 152 -5.39 13.40 22.48
N ALA A 153 -4.40 12.67 21.98
CA ALA A 153 -4.44 12.12 20.64
C ALA A 153 -5.51 11.02 20.44
N GLY A 154 -5.96 10.37 21.52
CA GLY A 154 -7.02 9.38 21.46
C GLY A 154 -6.74 8.25 20.48
N GLU A 155 -7.63 8.03 19.52
CA GLU A 155 -7.50 6.99 18.51
C GLU A 155 -6.34 7.23 17.53
N TYR A 156 -5.78 8.44 17.47
CA TYR A 156 -4.65 8.79 16.60
C TYR A 156 -3.31 8.66 17.31
N LYS A 157 -3.28 8.07 18.50
CA LYS A 157 -2.06 7.94 19.31
C LYS A 157 -0.99 7.10 18.64
N TYR A 158 -1.36 5.93 18.13
CA TYR A 158 -0.43 5.00 17.47
C TYR A 158 -0.75 4.97 15.99
N VAL A 159 0.27 5.18 15.16
CA VAL A 159 0.14 5.22 13.70
C VAL A 159 1.23 4.38 13.07
N GLN A 160 0.86 3.58 12.06
CA GLN A 160 1.81 2.79 11.29
C GLN A 160 1.60 3.05 9.80
N PHE A 161 2.70 3.16 9.08
CA PHE A 161 2.68 3.26 7.62
C PHE A 161 3.24 2.01 6.97
N SER A 162 2.67 1.67 5.82
CA SER A 162 3.19 0.67 4.89
C SER A 162 3.07 1.22 3.47
N ASP A 163 4.17 1.28 2.75
CA ASP A 163 4.21 1.80 1.37
C ASP A 163 5.06 0.94 0.44
N HIS A 164 5.31 -0.32 0.82
CA HIS A 164 6.16 -1.28 0.12
C HIS A 164 7.65 -0.90 0.09
N ASN A 165 8.03 0.28 0.56
CA ASN A 165 9.42 0.67 0.72
C ASN A 165 9.93 0.19 2.09
N ILE A 166 11.18 -0.24 2.13
CA ILE A 166 11.79 -0.79 3.35
C ILE A 166 12.97 0.02 3.87
N ALA A 167 13.31 1.10 3.19
CA ALA A 167 14.42 1.99 3.53
C ALA A 167 14.04 3.44 3.22
N PRO A 168 14.82 4.43 3.70
CA PRO A 168 14.50 5.84 3.49
C PRO A 168 14.29 6.20 2.02
N THR A 169 13.10 6.67 1.71
CA THR A 169 12.70 7.22 0.41
C THR A 169 11.38 7.94 0.59
N LYS A 170 11.09 8.88 -0.29
CA LYS A 170 9.80 9.56 -0.25
C LYS A 170 8.69 8.63 -0.73
N ALA A 171 7.63 8.49 0.06
CA ALA A 171 6.48 7.69 -0.29
C ALA A 171 5.73 8.29 -1.48
N ALA A 172 5.35 7.45 -2.45
CA ALA A 172 4.49 7.84 -3.57
C ALA A 172 3.01 7.65 -3.21
N HIS A 173 2.72 6.74 -2.33
CA HIS A 173 1.43 6.46 -1.71
C HIS A 173 1.69 5.67 -0.43
N PHE A 174 0.70 5.50 0.41
CA PHE A 174 0.86 4.67 1.61
C PHE A 174 -0.47 4.09 2.06
N HIS A 175 -0.36 3.02 2.82
CA HIS A 175 -1.42 2.45 3.65
C HIS A 175 -1.17 2.88 5.09
N ILE A 176 -2.24 3.19 5.84
CA ILE A 176 -2.13 3.64 7.22
C ILE A 176 -2.92 2.73 8.15
N PHE A 177 -2.40 2.56 9.36
CA PHE A 177 -3.05 1.84 10.45
C PHE A 177 -2.95 2.73 11.67
N TYR A 178 -4.04 2.88 12.41
CA TYR A 178 -4.04 3.74 13.59
C TYR A 178 -5.01 3.24 14.66
N GLY A 179 -4.72 3.60 15.90
CA GLY A 179 -5.55 3.24 17.04
C GLY A 179 -4.98 3.78 18.34
N GLY A 180 -5.79 3.74 19.40
CA GLY A 180 -5.42 4.28 20.69
C GLY A 180 -4.98 3.22 21.72
N GLU A 181 -4.93 1.96 21.35
CA GLU A 181 -4.64 0.87 22.28
C GLU A 181 -3.14 0.59 22.41
N SER A 182 -2.51 0.15 21.33
CA SER A 182 -1.07 -0.16 21.31
C SER A 182 -0.59 -0.34 19.87
N GLN A 183 0.73 -0.31 19.67
CA GLN A 183 1.34 -0.66 18.38
C GLN A 183 1.07 -2.13 18.03
N GLU A 184 1.18 -3.01 19.02
CA GLU A 184 0.99 -4.46 18.82
C GLU A 184 -0.41 -4.80 18.34
N ALA A 185 -1.42 -4.09 18.84
CA ALA A 185 -2.81 -4.29 18.40
C ALA A 185 -2.97 -4.03 16.90
N LEU A 186 -2.23 -3.07 16.35
CA LEU A 186 -2.29 -2.71 14.93
C LEU A 186 -1.67 -3.78 14.01
N PHE A 187 -0.76 -4.60 14.52
CA PHE A 187 -0.15 -5.66 13.70
C PHE A 187 -1.14 -6.73 13.25
N ASN A 188 -2.25 -6.87 13.99
CA ASN A 188 -3.28 -7.86 13.70
C ASN A 188 -4.26 -7.39 12.61
N GLU A 189 -4.22 -6.11 12.22
CA GLU A 189 -5.10 -5.60 11.19
C GLU A 189 -4.51 -5.89 9.81
N LEU A 190 -5.13 -6.81 9.07
CA LEU A 190 -4.69 -7.23 7.74
C LEU A 190 -5.73 -6.98 6.66
N GLU A 191 -6.95 -6.57 7.04
CA GLU A 191 -8.06 -6.43 6.09
C GLU A 191 -8.48 -4.99 5.82
N ASN A 192 -8.23 -4.08 6.75
CA ASN A 192 -8.49 -2.65 6.59
C ASN A 192 -7.18 -1.89 6.62
N TRP A 193 -6.86 -1.28 5.49
CA TRP A 193 -5.62 -0.55 5.26
C TRP A 193 -5.93 0.67 4.40
N PRO A 194 -6.54 1.71 5.00
CA PRO A 194 -6.85 2.95 4.28
C PRO A 194 -5.65 3.45 3.51
N THR A 195 -5.87 3.84 2.26
CA THR A 195 -4.81 4.13 1.30
C THR A 195 -4.92 5.57 0.82
N TYR A 196 -3.76 6.22 0.72
CA TYR A 196 -3.65 7.64 0.43
C TYR A 196 -2.66 7.87 -0.71
N TYR A 197 -3.06 8.73 -1.62
CA TYR A 197 -2.25 9.23 -2.73
C TYR A 197 -2.09 10.74 -2.62
N PRO A 198 -1.08 11.35 -3.26
CA PRO A 198 -0.93 12.81 -3.23
C PRO A 198 -2.20 13.52 -3.67
N SER A 199 -2.59 14.57 -2.93
CA SER A 199 -3.82 15.34 -3.20
C SER A 199 -3.81 16.02 -4.57
N LYS A 200 -2.64 16.23 -5.16
CA LYS A 200 -2.50 16.81 -6.50
C LYS A 200 -2.96 15.90 -7.62
N LEU A 201 -3.07 14.59 -7.39
CA LEU A 201 -3.47 13.63 -8.41
C LEU A 201 -4.99 13.62 -8.58
N THR A 202 -5.44 13.47 -9.83
CA THR A 202 -6.85 13.21 -10.12
C THR A 202 -7.18 11.75 -9.83
N GLY A 203 -8.47 11.43 -9.70
CA GLY A 203 -8.89 10.03 -9.54
C GLY A 203 -8.44 9.15 -10.69
N GLN A 204 -8.47 9.66 -11.91
CA GLN A 204 -8.02 8.93 -13.10
C GLN A 204 -6.50 8.68 -13.07
N GLU A 205 -5.73 9.67 -12.63
CA GLU A 205 -4.28 9.49 -12.47
C GLU A 205 -3.97 8.44 -11.41
N ILE A 206 -4.71 8.42 -10.30
CA ILE A 206 -4.59 7.39 -9.26
C ILE A 206 -4.92 6.01 -9.82
N ALA A 207 -6.01 5.89 -10.59
CA ALA A 207 -6.38 4.62 -11.22
C ALA A 207 -5.27 4.13 -12.17
N GLN A 208 -4.67 5.02 -12.93
CA GLN A 208 -3.53 4.67 -13.80
C GLN A 208 -2.31 4.21 -13.02
N GLU A 209 -2.00 4.86 -11.89
CA GLU A 209 -0.93 4.42 -11.00
C GLU A 209 -1.19 3.01 -10.47
N MET A 210 -2.43 2.71 -10.07
CA MET A 210 -2.82 1.38 -9.61
C MET A 210 -2.74 0.33 -10.71
N LEU A 211 -3.07 0.67 -11.95
CA LEU A 211 -2.94 -0.23 -13.10
C LEU A 211 -1.48 -0.52 -13.43
N ALA A 212 -0.58 0.41 -13.12
CA ALA A 212 0.85 0.28 -13.35
C ALA A 212 1.58 -0.53 -12.27
N HIS A 213 0.90 -0.80 -11.17
CA HIS A 213 1.52 -1.56 -10.05
C HIS A 213 1.28 -3.07 -10.12
#